data_1ae31006ef84c21840867b8686b55b69
#
_entry.id   1ae31006ef84c21840867b8686b55b69
#
_cell.length_a   1.000
_cell.length_b   1.000
_cell.length_c   1.000
_cell.angle_alpha   90.00
_cell.angle_beta   90.00
_cell.angle_gamma   90.00
#
_symmetry.space_group_name_H-M   'P 1'
#
loop_
_entity.id
_entity.type
_entity.pdbx_description
1 polymer ?
#
loop_
_entity_poly.entity_id
_entity_poly.type
_entity_poly.pdbx_seq_one_letter_code
_entity_poly.pdbx_strand_id
1 'polypeptide(L)'
;ELPVAAPGMIGRLPGVLSVQDTGTVPNVNAYRSPLIPAIDTDALSVDAATLGLPAVAGTSLAQGRYLNAATAPQPVAVLGAAAAQLLGIDRIRPGMRIVVGGQWFYVTGILNPAVLAPEVNSEILVGFPAAQKYLSFDGHPSEIYIRTVNTQAATTRVDNLLGAQANPENPSDVDVAQPSDALTAQADTAGAFNNLFLGLGAVALLVGAVGVANIMVISVLERRQEIGLRRALGATRGQIRIQFLAEAIMLSLAGGVAGVAAGAAATAVYANAHDEAIVIPPDAWAGSLAATLLIGAAAGLLPAIRAARLSPTQALWSL
;
A
#
# COMPACT_ATOMS: atom_id res chain seq x y z
N GLU A 1 -29.33 14.65 -10.31
CA GLU A 1 -29.58 14.07 -8.99
C GLU A 1 -30.09 12.63 -9.15
N LEU A 2 -29.68 11.75 -8.25
CA LEU A 2 -30.14 10.36 -8.28
C LEU A 2 -31.57 10.26 -7.69
N PRO A 3 -32.45 9.45 -8.29
CA PRO A 3 -33.78 9.23 -7.72
C PRO A 3 -33.73 8.62 -6.31
N VAL A 4 -34.64 8.99 -5.46
CA VAL A 4 -34.75 8.44 -4.07
C VAL A 4 -34.93 6.92 -4.10
N ALA A 5 -35.49 6.35 -5.16
CA ALA A 5 -35.67 4.92 -5.34
C ALA A 5 -34.42 4.16 -5.83
N ALA A 6 -33.37 4.88 -6.25
CA ALA A 6 -32.18 4.31 -6.87
C ALA A 6 -31.49 3.22 -6.00
N PRO A 7 -31.25 3.42 -4.68
CA PRO A 7 -30.66 2.39 -3.85
C PRO A 7 -31.46 1.09 -3.81
N GLY A 8 -32.80 1.23 -3.76
CA GLY A 8 -33.72 0.09 -3.79
C GLY A 8 -33.77 -0.63 -5.15
N MET A 9 -33.57 0.08 -6.25
CA MET A 9 -33.49 -0.51 -7.60
C MET A 9 -32.18 -1.29 -7.78
N ILE A 10 -31.06 -0.69 -7.39
CA ILE A 10 -29.73 -1.31 -7.45
C ILE A 10 -29.66 -2.55 -6.56
N GLY A 11 -30.25 -2.51 -5.36
CA GLY A 11 -30.26 -3.63 -4.42
C GLY A 11 -30.95 -4.91 -4.95
N ARG A 12 -31.72 -4.81 -6.05
CA ARG A 12 -32.36 -5.96 -6.71
C ARG A 12 -31.48 -6.61 -7.77
N LEU A 13 -30.35 -6.01 -8.12
CA LEU A 13 -29.45 -6.57 -9.11
C LEU A 13 -28.80 -7.86 -8.61
N PRO A 14 -28.74 -8.91 -9.43
CA PRO A 14 -28.06 -10.15 -9.06
C PRO A 14 -26.54 -9.91 -8.93
N GLY A 15 -25.98 -10.30 -7.81
CA GLY A 15 -24.56 -10.07 -7.48
C GLY A 15 -24.30 -8.90 -6.56
N VAL A 16 -25.31 -8.08 -6.24
CA VAL A 16 -25.24 -7.03 -5.23
C VAL A 16 -25.49 -7.64 -3.84
N LEU A 17 -24.58 -7.42 -2.92
CA LEU A 17 -24.67 -7.92 -1.54
C LEU A 17 -25.24 -6.88 -0.57
N SER A 18 -24.89 -5.62 -0.77
CA SER A 18 -25.33 -4.52 0.08
C SER A 18 -25.26 -3.21 -0.71
N VAL A 19 -26.23 -2.34 -0.46
CA VAL A 19 -26.32 -0.99 -1.00
C VAL A 19 -26.51 -0.04 0.15
N GLN A 20 -25.73 1.01 0.18
CA GLN A 20 -25.84 2.11 1.13
C GLN A 20 -25.66 3.41 0.36
N ASP A 21 -26.18 4.49 0.89
CA ASP A 21 -26.15 5.77 0.21
C ASP A 21 -25.86 6.92 1.17
N THR A 22 -25.31 7.98 0.60
CA THR A 22 -25.21 9.29 1.20
C THR A 22 -25.93 10.31 0.34
N GLY A 23 -26.38 11.38 0.96
CA GLY A 23 -26.99 12.51 0.26
C GLY A 23 -26.44 13.81 0.80
N THR A 24 -25.75 14.55 -0.04
CA THR A 24 -25.12 15.82 0.34
C THR A 24 -26.17 16.87 0.61
N VAL A 25 -26.12 17.49 1.78
CA VAL A 25 -27.05 18.56 2.16
C VAL A 25 -26.50 19.89 1.66
N PRO A 26 -27.12 20.49 0.63
CA PRO A 26 -26.56 21.68 -0.01
C PRO A 26 -26.65 22.92 0.90
N ASN A 27 -25.65 23.80 0.78
CA ASN A 27 -25.62 25.08 1.49
C ASN A 27 -25.65 24.99 3.02
N VAL A 28 -25.20 23.87 3.58
CA VAL A 28 -25.13 23.66 5.03
C VAL A 28 -23.67 23.57 5.46
N ASN A 29 -23.28 24.49 6.34
CA ASN A 29 -21.95 24.51 6.94
C ASN A 29 -22.00 23.92 8.35
N ALA A 30 -20.87 23.37 8.78
CA ALA A 30 -20.72 22.81 10.11
C ALA A 30 -19.56 23.47 10.86
N TYR A 31 -19.78 23.73 12.14
CA TYR A 31 -18.82 24.43 12.99
C TYR A 31 -18.75 23.77 14.35
N ARG A 32 -17.60 23.81 14.98
CA ARG A 32 -17.48 23.47 16.39
C ARG A 32 -18.19 24.48 17.31
N SER A 33 -18.22 25.73 16.89
CA SER A 33 -18.82 26.84 17.64
C SER A 33 -19.41 27.88 16.66
N PRO A 34 -20.54 28.50 17.00
CA PRO A 34 -21.15 29.55 16.15
C PRO A 34 -20.31 30.83 16.04
N LEU A 35 -19.18 30.91 16.76
CA LEU A 35 -18.24 32.04 16.71
C LEU A 35 -17.17 31.87 15.58
N ILE A 36 -17.11 30.71 14.90
CA ILE A 36 -16.19 30.48 13.81
C ILE A 36 -16.77 31.08 12.53
N PRO A 37 -16.00 31.90 11.77
CA PRO A 37 -16.45 32.47 10.51
C PRO A 37 -16.77 31.41 9.46
N ALA A 38 -17.77 31.65 8.62
CA ALA A 38 -18.23 30.72 7.58
C ALA A 38 -17.14 30.37 6.55
N ILE A 39 -16.16 31.24 6.36
CA ILE A 39 -15.06 31.07 5.40
C ILE A 39 -14.06 29.96 5.80
N ASP A 40 -14.06 29.55 7.06
CA ASP A 40 -13.11 28.56 7.57
C ASP A 40 -13.63 27.11 7.52
N THR A 41 -14.68 26.85 6.77
CA THR A 41 -15.37 25.52 6.74
C THR A 41 -15.38 24.84 5.37
N ASP A 42 -14.69 25.36 4.38
CA ASP A 42 -14.75 24.94 2.98
C ASP A 42 -14.34 23.47 2.70
N ALA A 43 -13.78 22.77 3.68
CA ALA A 43 -13.33 21.39 3.53
C ALA A 43 -14.29 20.35 4.17
N LEU A 44 -15.40 20.78 4.77
CA LEU A 44 -16.36 19.90 5.46
C LEU A 44 -17.67 19.86 4.71
N SER A 45 -18.14 18.66 4.36
CA SER A 45 -19.50 18.42 3.87
C SER A 45 -20.39 17.87 4.98
N VAL A 46 -21.69 18.10 4.82
CA VAL A 46 -22.72 17.52 5.68
C VAL A 46 -23.56 16.60 4.83
N ASP A 47 -23.57 15.32 5.18
CA ASP A 47 -24.21 14.29 4.36
C ASP A 47 -25.21 13.49 5.19
N ALA A 48 -26.39 13.30 4.63
CA ALA A 48 -27.33 12.31 5.11
C ALA A 48 -26.76 10.92 4.82
N ALA A 49 -26.77 10.00 5.79
CA ALA A 49 -26.16 8.69 5.62
C ALA A 49 -27.07 7.57 6.11
N THR A 50 -27.01 6.44 5.40
CA THR A 50 -27.70 5.21 5.79
C THR A 50 -26.96 4.48 6.91
N LEU A 51 -27.68 3.59 7.62
CA LEU A 51 -27.21 2.94 8.84
C LEU A 51 -26.08 1.92 8.62
N GLY A 52 -25.98 1.39 7.42
CA GLY A 52 -24.96 0.38 7.05
C GLY A 52 -23.73 0.94 6.35
N LEU A 53 -23.62 2.26 6.15
CA LEU A 53 -22.55 2.91 5.40
C LEU A 53 -21.14 2.46 5.84
N PRO A 54 -20.78 2.40 7.13
CA PRO A 54 -19.42 2.01 7.52
C PRO A 54 -18.99 0.64 7.00
N ALA A 55 -19.92 -0.31 6.96
CA ALA A 55 -19.62 -1.66 6.48
C ALA A 55 -19.33 -1.70 4.98
N VAL A 56 -19.98 -0.86 4.18
CA VAL A 56 -19.77 -0.79 2.72
C VAL A 56 -18.60 0.09 2.36
N ALA A 57 -18.43 1.21 3.03
CA ALA A 57 -17.27 2.12 2.87
C ALA A 57 -15.94 1.54 3.39
N GLY A 58 -15.96 0.36 3.99
CA GLY A 58 -14.74 -0.29 4.49
C GLY A 58 -14.12 0.41 5.69
N THR A 59 -14.94 1.10 6.49
CA THR A 59 -14.50 1.78 7.70
C THR A 59 -15.13 1.18 8.95
N SER A 60 -14.66 1.59 10.11
CA SER A 60 -15.15 1.19 11.41
C SER A 60 -15.16 2.38 12.35
N LEU A 61 -15.75 2.22 13.53
CA LEU A 61 -15.73 3.25 14.56
C LEU A 61 -14.37 3.32 15.27
N ALA A 62 -13.80 4.51 15.30
CA ALA A 62 -12.66 4.83 16.16
C ALA A 62 -13.14 5.07 17.60
N GLN A 63 -14.25 5.79 17.76
CA GLN A 63 -14.83 6.12 19.07
C GLN A 63 -16.35 6.24 18.98
N GLY A 64 -17.03 5.96 20.10
CA GLY A 64 -18.45 6.20 20.24
C GLY A 64 -19.35 5.17 19.58
N ARG A 65 -20.43 5.62 18.96
CA ARG A 65 -21.44 4.78 18.29
C ARG A 65 -21.87 5.40 16.98
N TYR A 66 -22.07 4.56 15.97
CA TYR A 66 -22.66 4.97 14.70
C TYR A 66 -24.18 5.19 14.84
N LEU A 67 -24.77 5.79 13.82
CA LEU A 67 -26.21 5.98 13.69
C LEU A 67 -26.95 4.64 13.77
N ASN A 68 -28.10 4.65 14.38
CA ASN A 68 -29.02 3.52 14.43
C ASN A 68 -30.48 3.98 14.23
N ALA A 69 -31.42 3.06 14.12
CA ALA A 69 -32.82 3.38 13.85
C ALA A 69 -33.45 4.35 14.88
N ALA A 70 -32.99 4.34 16.13
CA ALA A 70 -33.48 5.25 17.16
C ALA A 70 -32.84 6.64 17.09
N THR A 71 -31.57 6.72 16.68
CA THR A 71 -30.82 7.98 16.61
C THR A 71 -30.89 8.66 15.25
N ALA A 72 -31.20 7.93 14.18
CA ALA A 72 -31.29 8.50 12.81
C ALA A 72 -32.25 9.70 12.69
N PRO A 73 -33.43 9.75 13.37
CA PRO A 73 -34.31 10.90 13.32
C PRO A 73 -33.95 12.02 14.31
N GLN A 74 -32.91 11.84 15.13
CA GLN A 74 -32.47 12.77 16.14
C GLN A 74 -31.34 13.68 15.64
N PRO A 75 -31.16 14.87 16.22
CA PRO A 75 -30.04 15.76 15.85
C PRO A 75 -28.72 15.23 16.42
N VAL A 76 -28.23 14.14 15.83
CA VAL A 76 -26.96 13.50 16.12
C VAL A 76 -26.11 13.42 14.88
N ALA A 77 -24.80 13.49 15.03
CA ALA A 77 -23.84 13.42 13.96
C ALA A 77 -22.71 12.43 14.29
N VAL A 78 -22.22 11.78 13.26
CA VAL A 78 -20.99 10.98 13.27
C VAL A 78 -19.98 11.67 12.38
N LEU A 79 -18.75 11.80 12.85
CA LEU A 79 -17.68 12.50 12.13
C LEU A 79 -16.80 11.51 11.36
N GLY A 80 -16.50 11.83 10.12
CA GLY A 80 -15.40 11.22 9.39
C GLY A 80 -14.05 11.51 10.06
N ALA A 81 -13.03 10.75 9.73
CA ALA A 81 -11.72 10.88 10.38
C ALA A 81 -11.08 12.26 10.20
N ALA A 82 -11.11 12.80 8.97
CA ALA A 82 -10.59 14.13 8.67
C ALA A 82 -11.53 15.23 9.23
N ALA A 83 -12.86 15.04 9.17
CA ALA A 83 -13.82 15.97 9.73
C ALA A 83 -13.61 16.18 11.25
N ALA A 84 -13.32 15.11 11.97
CA ALA A 84 -13.01 15.19 13.40
C ALA A 84 -11.74 16.02 13.66
N GLN A 85 -10.70 15.83 12.87
CA GLN A 85 -9.45 16.60 12.95
C GLN A 85 -9.66 18.09 12.64
N LEU A 86 -10.38 18.40 11.55
CA LEU A 86 -10.67 19.78 11.14
C LEU A 86 -11.51 20.52 12.18
N LEU A 87 -12.45 19.82 12.84
CA LEU A 87 -13.22 20.39 13.96
C LEU A 87 -12.44 20.44 15.29
N GLY A 88 -11.21 19.89 15.34
CA GLY A 88 -10.41 19.79 16.57
C GLY A 88 -11.06 18.90 17.63
N ILE A 89 -11.69 17.79 17.22
CA ILE A 89 -12.38 16.84 18.09
C ILE A 89 -11.62 15.51 18.10
N ASP A 90 -10.68 15.37 19.02
CA ASP A 90 -9.89 14.13 19.17
C ASP A 90 -10.62 13.06 19.99
N ARG A 91 -11.52 13.46 20.88
CA ARG A 91 -12.23 12.54 21.77
C ARG A 91 -13.68 12.99 21.99
N ILE A 92 -14.58 12.02 21.95
CA ILE A 92 -15.99 12.25 22.25
C ILE A 92 -16.16 12.37 23.77
N ARG A 93 -16.80 13.46 24.18
CA ARG A 93 -17.18 13.70 25.59
C ARG A 93 -18.70 13.74 25.70
N PRO A 94 -19.27 13.30 26.83
CA PRO A 94 -20.71 13.41 27.05
C PRO A 94 -21.21 14.86 26.86
N GLY A 95 -22.25 15.04 26.07
CA GLY A 95 -22.82 16.36 25.78
C GLY A 95 -22.06 17.16 24.70
N MET A 96 -21.04 16.59 24.03
CA MET A 96 -20.34 17.24 22.92
C MET A 96 -21.30 17.46 21.76
N ARG A 97 -21.29 18.67 21.22
CA ARG A 97 -22.14 19.07 20.10
C ARG A 97 -21.40 20.00 19.16
N ILE A 98 -21.86 20.02 17.94
CA ILE A 98 -21.41 20.90 16.85
C ILE A 98 -22.63 21.64 16.28
N VAL A 99 -22.40 22.75 15.62
CA VAL A 99 -23.45 23.49 14.90
C VAL A 99 -23.42 23.02 13.46
N VAL A 100 -24.55 22.53 12.94
CA VAL A 100 -24.76 22.10 11.58
C VAL A 100 -25.99 22.82 11.05
N GLY A 101 -25.85 23.63 9.99
CA GLY A 101 -26.96 24.40 9.43
C GLY A 101 -27.66 25.30 10.46
N GLY A 102 -26.91 25.88 11.41
CA GLY A 102 -27.47 26.69 12.49
C GLY A 102 -28.16 25.92 13.62
N GLN A 103 -28.20 24.59 13.57
CA GLN A 103 -28.79 23.70 14.56
C GLN A 103 -27.71 22.94 15.35
N TRP A 104 -27.99 22.62 16.61
CA TRP A 104 -27.07 21.84 17.42
C TRP A 104 -27.25 20.35 17.21
N PHE A 105 -26.18 19.68 16.77
CA PHE A 105 -26.11 18.22 16.66
C PHE A 105 -25.14 17.66 17.68
N TYR A 106 -25.53 16.56 18.34
CA TYR A 106 -24.66 15.85 19.27
C TYR A 106 -23.73 14.90 18.54
N VAL A 107 -22.44 14.97 18.81
CA VAL A 107 -21.45 14.05 18.24
C VAL A 107 -21.49 12.73 18.97
N THR A 108 -21.90 11.66 18.27
CA THR A 108 -22.05 10.32 18.84
C THR A 108 -20.95 9.35 18.45
N GLY A 109 -20.23 9.60 17.34
CA GLY A 109 -19.19 8.72 16.83
C GLY A 109 -18.14 9.46 16.04
N ILE A 110 -16.94 8.87 15.97
CA ILE A 110 -15.86 9.23 15.03
C ILE A 110 -15.49 7.96 14.30
N LEU A 111 -15.38 8.02 12.97
CA LEU A 111 -14.96 6.90 12.12
C LEU A 111 -13.44 6.83 12.02
N ASN A 112 -12.93 5.62 11.82
CA ASN A 112 -11.59 5.40 11.30
C ASN A 112 -11.53 5.86 9.83
N PRO A 113 -10.33 6.12 9.27
CA PRO A 113 -10.20 6.45 7.86
C PRO A 113 -10.89 5.41 6.97
N ALA A 114 -11.75 5.88 6.07
CA ALA A 114 -12.38 5.08 5.04
C ALA A 114 -11.46 5.03 3.82
N VAL A 115 -10.90 3.86 3.53
CA VAL A 115 -9.95 3.68 2.42
C VAL A 115 -10.69 3.52 1.09
N LEU A 116 -11.85 2.86 1.11
CA LEU A 116 -12.65 2.59 -0.10
C LEU A 116 -13.58 3.75 -0.49
N ALA A 117 -13.78 4.69 0.43
CA ALA A 117 -14.64 5.86 0.27
C ALA A 117 -13.97 7.07 0.92
N PRO A 118 -12.90 7.63 0.31
CA PRO A 118 -12.09 8.69 0.92
C PRO A 118 -12.89 9.97 1.23
N GLU A 119 -13.93 10.26 0.49
CA GLU A 119 -14.86 11.37 0.68
C GLU A 119 -15.51 11.34 2.06
N VAL A 120 -15.90 10.15 2.56
CA VAL A 120 -16.49 9.95 3.89
C VAL A 120 -15.59 10.47 5.02
N ASN A 121 -14.29 10.59 4.78
CA ASN A 121 -13.36 11.09 5.80
C ASN A 121 -13.59 12.56 6.16
N SER A 122 -14.02 13.38 5.20
CA SER A 122 -14.29 14.81 5.38
C SER A 122 -15.77 15.12 5.66
N GLU A 123 -16.62 14.11 5.71
CA GLU A 123 -18.05 14.24 5.90
C GLU A 123 -18.49 14.26 7.38
N ILE A 124 -19.56 15.00 7.62
CA ILE A 124 -20.34 14.97 8.86
C ILE A 124 -21.64 14.24 8.57
N LEU A 125 -21.70 12.99 9.03
CA LEU A 125 -22.79 12.08 8.72
C LEU A 125 -23.95 12.25 9.69
N VAL A 126 -25.14 12.53 9.17
CA VAL A 126 -26.40 12.62 9.90
C VAL A 126 -27.42 11.62 9.33
N GLY A 127 -28.40 11.22 10.11
CA GLY A 127 -29.43 10.31 9.56
C GLY A 127 -30.31 11.01 8.53
N PHE A 128 -30.73 10.32 7.45
CA PHE A 128 -31.67 10.87 6.46
C PHE A 128 -32.91 11.54 7.07
N PRO A 129 -33.61 10.94 8.05
CA PRO A 129 -34.77 11.58 8.67
C PRO A 129 -34.39 12.85 9.46
N ALA A 130 -33.20 12.90 10.06
CA ALA A 130 -32.74 14.10 10.74
C ALA A 130 -32.36 15.22 9.76
N ALA A 131 -31.69 14.88 8.64
CA ALA A 131 -31.35 15.83 7.58
C ALA A 131 -32.62 16.47 6.99
N GLN A 132 -33.62 15.67 6.67
CA GLN A 132 -34.91 16.17 6.18
C GLN A 132 -35.61 17.07 7.18
N LYS A 133 -35.61 16.70 8.46
CA LYS A 133 -36.32 17.42 9.50
C LYS A 133 -35.64 18.71 9.94
N TYR A 134 -34.33 18.73 10.08
CA TYR A 134 -33.57 19.83 10.67
C TYR A 134 -32.78 20.68 9.66
N LEU A 135 -32.45 20.11 8.50
CA LEU A 135 -31.58 20.76 7.50
C LEU A 135 -32.27 21.01 6.17
N SER A 136 -33.59 20.77 6.07
CA SER A 136 -34.38 20.95 4.84
C SER A 136 -33.86 20.15 3.64
N PHE A 137 -33.27 18.99 3.90
CA PHE A 137 -32.78 18.10 2.89
C PHE A 137 -33.94 17.42 2.13
N ASP A 138 -33.83 17.31 0.82
CA ASP A 138 -34.89 16.77 -0.06
C ASP A 138 -34.98 15.24 -0.05
N GLY A 139 -33.92 14.55 0.38
CA GLY A 139 -33.85 13.09 0.47
C GLY A 139 -33.26 12.40 -0.75
N HIS A 140 -32.75 13.14 -1.72
CA HIS A 140 -32.10 12.56 -2.89
C HIS A 140 -30.69 12.07 -2.55
N PRO A 141 -30.32 10.82 -2.88
CA PRO A 141 -28.94 10.38 -2.70
C PRO A 141 -28.03 11.10 -3.69
N SER A 142 -26.85 11.49 -3.21
CA SER A 142 -25.76 12.01 -4.05
C SER A 142 -24.82 10.89 -4.48
N GLU A 143 -24.54 9.96 -3.57
CA GLU A 143 -23.65 8.83 -3.80
C GLU A 143 -24.28 7.53 -3.32
N ILE A 144 -24.03 6.46 -4.06
CA ILE A 144 -24.51 5.12 -3.73
C ILE A 144 -23.33 4.16 -3.68
N TYR A 145 -23.07 3.61 -2.50
CA TYR A 145 -22.01 2.66 -2.24
C TYR A 145 -22.54 1.24 -2.35
N ILE A 146 -21.89 0.43 -3.18
CA ILE A 146 -22.35 -0.91 -3.52
C ILE A 146 -21.26 -1.92 -3.19
N ARG A 147 -21.64 -2.97 -2.50
CA ARG A 147 -20.79 -4.15 -2.33
C ARG A 147 -21.30 -5.28 -3.18
N THR A 148 -20.47 -5.78 -4.08
CA THR A 148 -20.79 -6.92 -4.97
C THR A 148 -20.13 -8.20 -4.50
N VAL A 149 -20.55 -9.32 -5.07
CA VAL A 149 -19.84 -10.61 -4.94
C VAL A 149 -18.45 -10.45 -5.56
N ASN A 150 -17.42 -10.90 -4.85
CA ASN A 150 -16.01 -10.76 -5.26
C ASN A 150 -15.65 -11.71 -6.42
N THR A 151 -16.26 -11.51 -7.59
CA THR A 151 -15.89 -12.17 -8.85
C THR A 151 -15.90 -11.14 -9.96
N GLN A 152 -14.86 -11.14 -10.80
CA GLN A 152 -14.72 -10.22 -11.94
C GLN A 152 -15.99 -10.18 -12.82
N ALA A 153 -16.55 -11.37 -13.11
CA ALA A 153 -17.74 -11.47 -13.95
C ALA A 153 -19.00 -10.86 -13.31
N ALA A 154 -19.13 -10.92 -11.96
CA ALA A 154 -20.25 -10.30 -11.27
C ALA A 154 -20.09 -8.77 -11.24
N THR A 155 -18.90 -8.29 -10.94
CA THR A 155 -18.60 -6.86 -10.90
C THR A 155 -18.83 -6.20 -12.26
N THR A 156 -18.24 -6.74 -13.33
CA THR A 156 -18.45 -6.21 -14.69
C THR A 156 -19.93 -6.22 -15.13
N ARG A 157 -20.67 -7.25 -14.72
CA ARG A 157 -22.12 -7.32 -15.06
C ARG A 157 -22.91 -6.27 -14.30
N VAL A 158 -22.62 -6.06 -13.03
CA VAL A 158 -23.29 -5.03 -12.21
C VAL A 158 -22.96 -3.66 -12.77
N ASP A 159 -21.71 -3.35 -13.04
CA ASP A 159 -21.28 -2.05 -13.60
C ASP A 159 -22.04 -1.65 -14.86
N ASN A 160 -22.15 -2.57 -15.80
CA ASN A 160 -22.87 -2.30 -17.06
C ASN A 160 -24.36 -1.98 -16.87
N LEU A 161 -24.91 -2.33 -15.71
CA LEU A 161 -26.35 -2.12 -15.42
C LEU A 161 -26.57 -0.96 -14.44
N LEU A 162 -25.53 -0.49 -13.73
CA LEU A 162 -25.67 0.50 -12.66
C LEU A 162 -26.28 1.81 -13.16
N GLY A 163 -25.77 2.38 -14.24
CA GLY A 163 -26.28 3.63 -14.79
C GLY A 163 -27.79 3.57 -15.07
N ALA A 164 -28.21 2.52 -15.77
CA ALA A 164 -29.63 2.33 -16.12
C ALA A 164 -30.52 2.01 -14.91
N GLN A 165 -29.99 1.40 -13.86
CA GLN A 165 -30.74 1.10 -12.64
C GLN A 165 -30.74 2.27 -11.66
N ALA A 166 -29.66 3.05 -11.59
CA ALA A 166 -29.57 4.22 -10.72
C ALA A 166 -30.42 5.38 -11.23
N ASN A 167 -30.38 5.65 -12.54
CA ASN A 167 -31.14 6.71 -13.17
C ASN A 167 -31.65 6.25 -14.54
N PRO A 168 -32.83 5.62 -14.59
CA PRO A 168 -33.40 5.14 -15.85
C PRO A 168 -33.72 6.24 -16.88
N GLU A 169 -33.98 7.46 -16.43
CA GLU A 169 -34.31 8.59 -17.31
C GLU A 169 -33.05 9.14 -17.99
N ASN A 170 -31.92 9.20 -17.27
CA ASN A 170 -30.64 9.71 -17.76
C ASN A 170 -29.49 8.83 -17.28
N PRO A 171 -29.29 7.62 -17.83
CA PRO A 171 -28.25 6.70 -17.41
C PRO A 171 -26.82 7.24 -17.59
N SER A 172 -26.62 8.14 -18.55
CA SER A 172 -25.33 8.76 -18.86
C SER A 172 -24.85 9.79 -17.82
N ASP A 173 -25.76 10.25 -16.97
CA ASP A 173 -25.44 11.22 -15.91
C ASP A 173 -24.95 10.53 -14.63
N VAL A 174 -24.90 9.20 -14.63
CA VAL A 174 -24.40 8.40 -13.51
C VAL A 174 -22.93 8.08 -13.74
N ASP A 175 -22.07 8.62 -12.91
CA ASP A 175 -20.66 8.26 -12.89
C ASP A 175 -20.46 7.03 -11.99
N VAL A 176 -19.82 5.99 -12.53
CA VAL A 176 -19.56 4.73 -11.81
C VAL A 176 -18.06 4.63 -11.55
N ALA A 177 -17.67 4.87 -10.32
CA ALA A 177 -16.29 4.74 -9.87
C ALA A 177 -16.05 3.39 -9.18
N GLN A 178 -14.91 2.76 -9.45
CA GLN A 178 -14.46 1.57 -8.75
C GLN A 178 -13.22 1.90 -7.91
N PRO A 179 -13.35 2.10 -6.60
CA PRO A 179 -12.20 2.35 -5.72
C PRO A 179 -11.18 1.21 -5.77
N SER A 180 -11.62 -0.02 -6.07
CA SER A 180 -10.75 -1.18 -6.29
C SER A 180 -9.76 -0.97 -7.46
N ASP A 181 -10.12 -0.20 -8.49
CA ASP A 181 -9.23 0.08 -9.61
C ASP A 181 -8.09 1.00 -9.20
N ALA A 182 -8.36 2.00 -8.35
CA ALA A 182 -7.34 2.86 -7.77
C ALA A 182 -6.36 2.08 -6.89
N LEU A 183 -6.87 1.15 -6.06
CA LEU A 183 -6.05 0.26 -5.23
C LEU A 183 -5.24 -0.72 -6.09
N THR A 184 -5.83 -1.23 -7.18
CA THR A 184 -5.12 -2.09 -8.14
C THR A 184 -4.03 -1.31 -8.86
N ALA A 185 -4.31 -0.10 -9.35
CA ALA A 185 -3.31 0.76 -9.98
C ALA A 185 -2.17 1.15 -9.01
N GLN A 186 -2.48 1.37 -7.74
CA GLN A 186 -1.47 1.59 -6.70
C GLN A 186 -0.61 0.34 -6.49
N ALA A 187 -1.23 -0.85 -6.41
CA ALA A 187 -0.52 -2.12 -6.25
C ALA A 187 0.36 -2.42 -7.48
N ASP A 188 -0.15 -2.19 -8.69
CA ASP A 188 0.59 -2.35 -9.94
C ASP A 188 1.77 -1.39 -10.03
N THR A 189 1.59 -0.14 -9.60
CA THR A 189 2.65 0.86 -9.53
C THR A 189 3.74 0.44 -8.53
N ALA A 190 3.35 0.01 -7.33
CA ALA A 190 4.28 -0.51 -6.33
C ALA A 190 5.02 -1.76 -6.84
N GLY A 191 4.31 -2.67 -7.55
CA GLY A 191 4.87 -3.82 -8.23
C GLY A 191 5.88 -3.45 -9.31
N ALA A 192 5.58 -2.45 -10.12
CA ALA A 192 6.48 -1.95 -11.16
C ALA A 192 7.77 -1.36 -10.57
N PHE A 193 7.68 -0.56 -9.51
CA PHE A 193 8.86 -0.06 -8.78
C PHE A 193 9.68 -1.19 -8.17
N ASN A 194 9.04 -2.18 -7.56
CA ASN A 194 9.73 -3.34 -7.00
C ASN A 194 10.51 -4.10 -8.09
N ASN A 195 9.92 -4.35 -9.25
CA ASN A 195 10.56 -4.99 -10.39
C ASN A 195 11.72 -4.16 -10.93
N LEU A 196 11.58 -2.83 -10.98
CA LEU A 196 12.65 -1.92 -11.39
C LEU A 196 13.85 -2.00 -10.43
N PHE A 197 13.61 -1.97 -9.12
CA PHE A 197 14.67 -2.09 -8.11
C PHE A 197 15.33 -3.47 -8.12
N LEU A 198 14.57 -4.54 -8.33
CA LEU A 198 15.11 -5.89 -8.50
C LEU A 198 15.98 -5.98 -9.78
N GLY A 199 15.54 -5.37 -10.87
CA GLY A 199 16.32 -5.29 -12.10
C GLY A 199 17.63 -4.53 -11.92
N LEU A 200 17.58 -3.37 -11.27
CA LEU A 200 18.77 -2.58 -10.94
C LEU A 200 19.73 -3.35 -10.01
N GLY A 201 19.18 -4.04 -9.01
CA GLY A 201 19.93 -4.93 -8.13
C GLY A 201 20.62 -6.06 -8.89
N ALA A 202 19.93 -6.69 -9.84
CA ALA A 202 20.51 -7.74 -10.68
C ALA A 202 21.70 -7.21 -11.52
N VAL A 203 21.57 -6.02 -12.10
CA VAL A 203 22.68 -5.37 -12.84
C VAL A 203 23.85 -5.07 -11.90
N ALA A 204 23.60 -4.52 -10.72
CA ALA A 204 24.64 -4.27 -9.73
C ALA A 204 25.38 -5.55 -9.31
N LEU A 205 24.63 -6.65 -9.13
CA LEU A 205 25.19 -7.96 -8.82
C LEU A 205 26.04 -8.50 -9.98
N LEU A 206 25.64 -8.32 -11.24
CA LEU A 206 26.44 -8.70 -12.40
C LEU A 206 27.76 -7.93 -12.48
N VAL A 207 27.71 -6.61 -12.22
CA VAL A 207 28.95 -5.79 -12.15
C VAL A 207 29.86 -6.28 -11.02
N GLY A 208 29.30 -6.58 -9.84
CA GLY A 208 30.02 -7.17 -8.72
C GLY A 208 30.66 -8.53 -9.08
N ALA A 209 29.91 -9.38 -9.80
CA ALA A 209 30.44 -10.68 -10.28
C ALA A 209 31.66 -10.53 -11.19
N VAL A 210 31.63 -9.57 -12.10
CA VAL A 210 32.77 -9.25 -12.97
C VAL A 210 33.95 -8.76 -12.13
N GLY A 211 33.71 -7.94 -11.10
CA GLY A 211 34.72 -7.48 -10.17
C GLY A 211 35.40 -8.64 -9.43
N VAL A 212 34.61 -9.57 -8.86
CA VAL A 212 35.12 -10.77 -8.21
C VAL A 212 35.92 -11.64 -9.17
N ALA A 213 35.39 -11.88 -10.36
CA ALA A 213 36.10 -12.68 -11.38
C ALA A 213 37.45 -12.05 -11.74
N ASN A 214 37.51 -10.74 -11.90
CA ASN A 214 38.74 -10.02 -12.22
C ASN A 214 39.77 -10.11 -11.11
N ILE A 215 39.37 -9.88 -9.84
CA ILE A 215 40.24 -10.05 -8.66
C ILE A 215 40.79 -11.47 -8.60
N MET A 216 39.93 -12.48 -8.82
CA MET A 216 40.33 -13.88 -8.80
C MET A 216 41.32 -14.23 -9.93
N VAL A 217 41.16 -13.65 -11.14
CA VAL A 217 42.13 -13.83 -12.22
C VAL A 217 43.48 -13.25 -11.85
N ILE A 218 43.51 -12.04 -11.27
CA ILE A 218 44.76 -11.41 -10.83
C ILE A 218 45.41 -12.26 -9.71
N SER A 219 44.62 -12.70 -8.73
CA SER A 219 45.15 -13.56 -7.64
C SER A 219 45.74 -14.87 -8.14
N VAL A 220 45.13 -15.51 -9.15
CA VAL A 220 45.69 -16.71 -9.78
C VAL A 220 47.01 -16.40 -10.51
N LEU A 221 47.14 -15.26 -11.18
CA LEU A 221 48.36 -14.88 -11.86
C LEU A 221 49.50 -14.57 -10.87
N GLU A 222 49.23 -13.83 -9.81
CA GLU A 222 50.20 -13.49 -8.78
C GLU A 222 50.73 -14.73 -8.03
N ARG A 223 49.82 -15.71 -7.77
CA ARG A 223 50.17 -16.94 -7.03
C ARG A 223 50.53 -18.11 -7.96
N ARG A 224 50.84 -17.85 -9.23
CA ARG A 224 51.12 -18.90 -10.21
C ARG A 224 52.25 -19.86 -9.82
N GLN A 225 53.34 -19.34 -9.24
CA GLN A 225 54.45 -20.14 -8.80
C GLN A 225 54.08 -21.04 -7.61
N GLU A 226 53.33 -20.52 -6.64
CA GLU A 226 52.80 -21.27 -5.51
C GLU A 226 51.88 -22.42 -5.94
N ILE A 227 50.98 -22.15 -6.90
CA ILE A 227 50.09 -23.17 -7.46
C ILE A 227 50.93 -24.25 -8.15
N GLY A 228 51.96 -23.84 -8.92
CA GLY A 228 52.88 -24.76 -9.61
C GLY A 228 53.61 -25.67 -8.61
N LEU A 229 54.16 -25.09 -7.57
CA LEU A 229 54.84 -25.85 -6.51
C LEU A 229 53.93 -26.86 -5.82
N ARG A 230 52.71 -26.45 -5.41
CA ARG A 230 51.73 -27.36 -4.83
C ARG A 230 51.39 -28.51 -5.75
N ARG A 231 51.23 -28.21 -7.04
CA ARG A 231 50.97 -29.23 -8.10
C ARG A 231 52.11 -30.19 -8.29
N ALA A 232 53.40 -29.69 -8.22
CA ALA A 232 54.57 -30.51 -8.28
C ALA A 232 54.75 -31.44 -7.04
N LEU A 233 54.30 -30.99 -5.89
CA LEU A 233 54.28 -31.76 -4.64
C LEU A 233 53.10 -32.72 -4.53
N GLY A 234 52.24 -32.84 -5.59
CA GLY A 234 51.18 -33.86 -5.68
C GLY A 234 49.77 -33.34 -5.44
N ALA A 235 49.54 -32.04 -5.27
CA ALA A 235 48.19 -31.52 -5.14
C ALA A 235 47.37 -31.83 -6.42
N THR A 236 46.11 -32.28 -6.22
CA THR A 236 45.21 -32.59 -7.32
C THR A 236 44.56 -31.35 -7.93
N ARG A 237 44.13 -31.43 -9.17
CA ARG A 237 43.38 -30.32 -9.82
C ARG A 237 42.11 -29.95 -9.04
N GLY A 238 41.44 -30.94 -8.41
CA GLY A 238 40.26 -30.74 -7.58
C GLY A 238 40.53 -29.88 -6.35
N GLN A 239 41.65 -30.17 -5.66
CA GLN A 239 42.03 -29.42 -4.48
C GLN A 239 42.32 -27.94 -4.79
N ILE A 240 43.06 -27.64 -5.87
CA ILE A 240 43.30 -26.27 -6.32
C ILE A 240 41.97 -25.56 -6.70
N ARG A 241 41.10 -26.26 -7.46
CA ARG A 241 39.81 -25.69 -7.85
C ARG A 241 38.94 -25.36 -6.64
N ILE A 242 38.79 -26.28 -5.67
CA ILE A 242 37.99 -26.06 -4.46
C ILE A 242 38.57 -24.90 -3.63
N GLN A 243 39.88 -24.81 -3.50
CA GLN A 243 40.53 -23.72 -2.77
C GLN A 243 40.19 -22.34 -3.35
N PHE A 244 40.38 -22.13 -4.67
CA PHE A 244 40.10 -20.85 -5.30
C PHE A 244 38.58 -20.56 -5.36
N LEU A 245 37.75 -21.60 -5.49
CA LEU A 245 36.29 -21.43 -5.44
C LEU A 245 35.84 -21.00 -4.05
N ALA A 246 36.38 -21.62 -2.99
CA ALA A 246 36.11 -21.24 -1.62
C ALA A 246 36.54 -19.79 -1.32
N GLU A 247 37.70 -19.38 -1.82
CA GLU A 247 38.22 -18.01 -1.68
C GLU A 247 37.27 -17.00 -2.36
N ALA A 248 36.77 -17.29 -3.59
CA ALA A 248 35.80 -16.46 -4.27
C ALA A 248 34.45 -16.36 -3.53
N ILE A 249 33.96 -17.48 -2.99
CA ILE A 249 32.71 -17.53 -2.21
C ILE A 249 32.88 -16.73 -0.91
N MET A 250 33.99 -16.87 -0.19
CA MET A 250 34.23 -16.12 1.04
C MET A 250 34.34 -14.60 0.79
N LEU A 251 35.01 -14.21 -0.30
CA LEU A 251 35.10 -12.81 -0.71
C LEU A 251 33.71 -12.22 -1.00
N SER A 252 32.91 -12.95 -1.80
CA SER A 252 31.53 -12.55 -2.13
C SER A 252 30.63 -12.52 -0.90
N LEU A 253 30.76 -13.49 0.01
CA LEU A 253 29.99 -13.53 1.24
C LEU A 253 30.33 -12.35 2.18
N ALA A 254 31.61 -12.01 2.29
CA ALA A 254 32.03 -10.85 3.08
C ALA A 254 31.45 -9.54 2.51
N GLY A 255 31.51 -9.38 1.16
CA GLY A 255 30.88 -8.25 0.48
C GLY A 255 29.36 -8.24 0.64
N GLY A 256 28.74 -9.41 0.58
CA GLY A 256 27.29 -9.58 0.75
C GLY A 256 26.82 -9.21 2.15
N VAL A 257 27.51 -9.66 3.20
CA VAL A 257 27.20 -9.30 4.59
C VAL A 257 27.36 -7.78 4.80
N ALA A 258 28.45 -7.20 4.28
CA ALA A 258 28.65 -5.75 4.36
C ALA A 258 27.56 -4.97 3.59
N GLY A 259 27.15 -5.45 2.40
CA GLY A 259 26.09 -4.85 1.59
C GLY A 259 24.72 -4.93 2.27
N VAL A 260 24.39 -6.09 2.86
CA VAL A 260 23.13 -6.26 3.62
C VAL A 260 23.10 -5.35 4.84
N ALA A 261 24.21 -5.26 5.58
CA ALA A 261 24.31 -4.36 6.73
C ALA A 261 24.17 -2.88 6.34
N ALA A 262 24.81 -2.47 5.23
CA ALA A 262 24.68 -1.12 4.70
C ALA A 262 23.25 -0.82 4.20
N GLY A 263 22.62 -1.76 3.52
CA GLY A 263 21.22 -1.65 3.07
C GLY A 263 20.26 -1.52 4.26
N ALA A 264 20.41 -2.36 5.28
CA ALA A 264 19.61 -2.29 6.50
C ALA A 264 19.78 -0.95 7.22
N ALA A 265 21.03 -0.45 7.33
CA ALA A 265 21.29 0.85 7.92
C ALA A 265 20.64 2.00 7.11
N ALA A 266 20.73 1.96 5.78
CA ALA A 266 20.10 2.95 4.92
C ALA A 266 18.57 2.94 5.09
N THR A 267 17.95 1.76 5.11
CA THR A 267 16.50 1.61 5.36
C THR A 267 16.11 2.18 6.72
N ALA A 268 16.89 1.89 7.76
CA ALA A 268 16.61 2.38 9.11
C ALA A 268 16.71 3.92 9.19
N VAL A 269 17.72 4.51 8.55
CA VAL A 269 17.87 5.97 8.49
C VAL A 269 16.70 6.61 7.76
N TYR A 270 16.29 6.05 6.62
CA TYR A 270 15.17 6.55 5.85
C TYR A 270 13.86 6.48 6.64
N ALA A 271 13.53 5.31 7.21
CA ALA A 271 12.31 5.11 7.98
C ALA A 271 12.25 6.06 9.19
N ASN A 272 13.36 6.24 9.89
CA ASN A 272 13.43 7.15 11.05
C ASN A 272 13.26 8.63 10.64
N ALA A 273 13.72 9.01 9.45
CA ALA A 273 13.55 10.39 8.94
C ALA A 273 12.12 10.71 8.50
N HIS A 274 11.28 9.68 8.28
CA HIS A 274 9.89 9.80 7.84
C HIS A 274 8.88 9.32 8.89
N ASP A 275 9.33 9.08 10.13
CA ASP A 275 8.51 8.55 11.23
C ASP A 275 7.79 7.22 10.87
N GLU A 276 8.43 6.39 10.02
CA GLU A 276 7.92 5.10 9.59
C GLU A 276 8.49 3.95 10.43
N ALA A 277 7.73 2.85 10.55
CA ALA A 277 8.21 1.65 11.22
C ALA A 277 9.30 0.95 10.39
N ILE A 278 10.42 0.58 11.04
CA ILE A 278 11.50 -0.17 10.39
C ILE A 278 11.06 -1.62 10.22
N VAL A 279 10.67 -2.01 9.01
CA VAL A 279 10.27 -3.38 8.68
C VAL A 279 11.19 -3.93 7.59
N ILE A 280 12.07 -4.86 7.96
CA ILE A 280 12.94 -5.56 7.01
C ILE A 280 12.55 -7.04 7.01
N PRO A 281 11.92 -7.55 5.94
CA PRO A 281 11.48 -8.93 5.86
C PRO A 281 12.66 -9.92 5.98
N PRO A 282 12.52 -11.02 6.72
CA PRO A 282 13.57 -12.05 6.81
C PRO A 282 14.01 -12.60 5.46
N ASP A 283 13.08 -12.68 4.52
CA ASP A 283 13.32 -13.18 3.16
C ASP A 283 14.29 -12.28 2.38
N ALA A 284 14.29 -10.97 2.64
CA ALA A 284 15.24 -10.05 2.03
C ALA A 284 16.69 -10.33 2.46
N TRP A 285 16.92 -10.67 3.73
CA TRP A 285 18.21 -11.05 4.25
C TRP A 285 18.69 -12.38 3.66
N ALA A 286 17.83 -13.40 3.72
CA ALA A 286 18.16 -14.74 3.23
C ALA A 286 18.38 -14.73 1.72
N GLY A 287 17.52 -14.04 0.96
CA GLY A 287 17.61 -13.91 -0.49
C GLY A 287 18.89 -13.19 -0.92
N SER A 288 19.26 -12.10 -0.26
CA SER A 288 20.48 -11.35 -0.57
C SER A 288 21.75 -12.18 -0.32
N LEU A 289 21.84 -12.88 0.82
CA LEU A 289 22.98 -13.74 1.12
C LEU A 289 23.06 -14.93 0.17
N ALA A 290 21.93 -15.55 -0.18
CA ALA A 290 21.88 -16.63 -1.15
C ALA A 290 22.34 -16.16 -2.54
N ALA A 291 21.88 -15.00 -2.99
CA ALA A 291 22.28 -14.40 -4.26
C ALA A 291 23.80 -14.14 -4.33
N THR A 292 24.38 -13.54 -3.27
CA THR A 292 25.83 -13.28 -3.22
C THR A 292 26.64 -14.55 -3.21
N LEU A 293 26.18 -15.60 -2.55
CA LEU A 293 26.84 -16.91 -2.53
C LEU A 293 26.81 -17.58 -3.92
N LEU A 294 25.68 -17.53 -4.60
CA LEU A 294 25.56 -18.06 -5.98
C LEU A 294 26.43 -17.30 -6.95
N ILE A 295 26.46 -15.99 -6.85
CA ILE A 295 27.28 -15.12 -7.71
C ILE A 295 28.76 -15.35 -7.45
N GLY A 296 29.19 -15.45 -6.21
CA GLY A 296 30.58 -15.77 -5.85
C GLY A 296 31.02 -17.12 -6.41
N ALA A 297 30.16 -18.13 -6.33
CA ALA A 297 30.43 -19.43 -6.91
C ALA A 297 30.52 -19.36 -8.46
N ALA A 298 29.60 -18.67 -9.10
CA ALA A 298 29.59 -18.52 -10.57
C ALA A 298 30.80 -17.72 -11.07
N ALA A 299 31.09 -16.58 -10.45
CA ALA A 299 32.20 -15.70 -10.82
C ALA A 299 33.57 -16.34 -10.56
N GLY A 300 33.69 -17.10 -9.46
CA GLY A 300 34.92 -17.80 -9.09
C GLY A 300 35.19 -19.07 -9.89
N LEU A 301 34.16 -19.67 -10.53
CA LEU A 301 34.30 -20.96 -11.19
C LEU A 301 35.29 -20.96 -12.35
N LEU A 302 35.25 -19.98 -13.22
CA LEU A 302 36.17 -19.89 -14.39
C LEU A 302 37.62 -19.66 -13.93
N PRO A 303 37.95 -18.69 -13.04
CA PRO A 303 39.29 -18.53 -12.50
C PRO A 303 39.81 -19.78 -11.80
N ALA A 304 38.98 -20.43 -10.97
CA ALA A 304 39.35 -21.64 -10.26
C ALA A 304 39.69 -22.81 -11.20
N ILE A 305 38.93 -22.97 -12.30
CA ILE A 305 39.24 -23.98 -13.35
C ILE A 305 40.57 -23.64 -14.05
N ARG A 306 40.82 -22.36 -14.36
CA ARG A 306 42.08 -21.92 -14.98
C ARG A 306 43.28 -22.19 -14.06
N ALA A 307 43.17 -21.85 -12.76
CA ALA A 307 44.18 -22.14 -11.77
C ALA A 307 44.51 -23.66 -11.71
N ALA A 308 43.47 -24.50 -11.68
CA ALA A 308 43.63 -25.95 -11.61
C ALA A 308 44.28 -26.60 -12.86
N ARG A 309 44.23 -25.91 -14.00
CA ARG A 309 44.81 -26.38 -15.26
C ARG A 309 46.27 -25.96 -15.47
N LEU A 310 46.82 -25.11 -14.62
CA LEU A 310 48.24 -24.71 -14.71
C LEU A 310 49.14 -25.96 -14.59
N SER A 311 50.08 -26.10 -15.54
CA SER A 311 51.09 -27.17 -15.47
C SER A 311 52.24 -26.76 -14.51
N PRO A 312 52.82 -27.71 -13.76
CA PRO A 312 53.96 -27.40 -12.88
C PRO A 312 55.14 -26.79 -13.64
N THR A 313 55.40 -27.28 -14.87
CA THR A 313 56.50 -26.79 -15.72
C THR A 313 56.27 -25.35 -16.19
N GLN A 314 55.07 -25.00 -16.65
CA GLN A 314 54.75 -23.61 -17.09
C GLN A 314 54.76 -22.63 -15.92
N ALA A 315 54.42 -23.06 -14.70
CA ALA A 315 54.39 -22.19 -13.51
C ALA A 315 55.81 -21.86 -12.97
N LEU A 316 56.79 -22.73 -13.19
CA LEU A 316 58.16 -22.56 -12.70
C LEU A 316 59.08 -21.86 -13.74
N TRP A 317 58.71 -21.84 -15.03
CA TRP A 317 59.51 -21.23 -16.12
C TRP A 317 59.15 -19.76 -16.42
N SER A 318 58.24 -19.15 -15.70
CA SER A 318 57.89 -17.71 -15.84
C SER A 318 58.81 -16.86 -14.95
N LEU A 319 60.07 -16.74 -15.30
CA LEU A 319 61.01 -15.69 -14.88
C LEU A 319 60.84 -14.51 -15.85
#